data_5ff91a65bbdd1421fed117fae71d6007
#
_entry.id   5ff91a65bbdd1421fed117fae71d6007
#
_cell.length_a   1.000
_cell.length_b   1.000
_cell.length_c   1.000
_cell.angle_alpha   90.00
_cell.angle_beta   90.00
_cell.angle_gamma   90.00
#
_symmetry.space_group_name_H-M   'P 1'
#
loop_
_entity.id
_entity.type
_entity.pdbx_description
1 polymer ?
#
loop_
_entity_poly.entity_id
_entity_poly.type
_entity_poly.pdbx_seq_one_letter_code
_entity_poly.pdbx_strand_id
1 'polypeptide(L)'
;MNQFSPLGITDDTLHEAGTALAAEAARFAGLGWMRGTSGNLSVTLDRDPLLLAVTGSGLDKGELTSEDFVIVDREGERVEGRGGSGHRPSAEAGLHARIARVTGAGAVVHVHALAAVVAAHHWPEGVRLRVHSRTCR
;
A
#
# COMPACT_ATOMS: atom_id res chain seq x y z
N MET A 1 22.67 2.13 18.88
CA MET A 1 21.72 2.82 19.77
C MET A 1 20.33 2.65 19.19
N ASN A 2 19.52 1.79 19.80
CA ASN A 2 18.10 1.69 19.41
C ASN A 2 17.41 2.99 19.82
N GLN A 3 17.16 3.86 18.88
CA GLN A 3 16.27 5.00 19.12
C GLN A 3 14.84 4.46 19.20
N PHE A 4 14.37 4.25 20.42
CA PHE A 4 12.94 4.04 20.67
C PHE A 4 12.19 5.28 20.20
N SER A 5 11.44 5.12 19.16
CA SER A 5 10.49 6.16 18.72
C SER A 5 9.37 6.30 19.73
N PRO A 6 8.83 7.51 19.91
CA PRO A 6 7.61 7.72 20.72
C PRO A 6 6.40 6.89 20.25
N LEU A 7 6.44 6.26 19.08
CA LEU A 7 5.36 5.44 18.53
C LEU A 7 5.62 3.92 18.63
N GLY A 8 6.69 3.46 19.31
CA GLY A 8 6.95 2.04 19.54
C GLY A 8 7.38 1.21 18.30
N ILE A 9 7.42 1.81 17.10
CA ILE A 9 7.83 1.14 15.87
C ILE A 9 9.34 1.26 15.72
N THR A 10 10.04 0.12 15.55
CA THR A 10 11.48 0.08 15.36
C THR A 10 11.87 0.28 13.90
N ASP A 11 13.10 0.71 13.65
CA ASP A 11 13.64 0.82 12.30
C ASP A 11 13.68 -0.54 11.58
N ASP A 12 13.93 -1.64 12.32
CA ASP A 12 13.87 -2.99 11.78
C ASP A 12 12.46 -3.35 11.30
N THR A 13 11.43 -3.04 12.09
CA THR A 13 10.02 -3.26 11.68
C THR A 13 9.69 -2.48 10.40
N LEU A 14 10.16 -1.24 10.28
CA LEU A 14 9.95 -0.42 9.09
C LEU A 14 10.68 -1.00 7.88
N HIS A 15 11.92 -1.43 8.06
CA HIS A 15 12.71 -2.04 7.00
C HIS A 15 12.09 -3.36 6.51
N GLU A 16 11.65 -4.22 7.42
CA GLU A 16 10.94 -5.46 7.09
C GLU A 16 9.64 -5.20 6.32
N ALA A 17 8.82 -4.27 6.82
CA ALA A 17 7.58 -3.89 6.17
C ALA A 17 7.81 -3.31 4.76
N GLY A 18 8.79 -2.41 4.62
CA GLY A 18 9.16 -1.82 3.34
C GLY A 18 9.68 -2.86 2.36
N THR A 19 10.52 -3.79 2.80
CA THR A 19 11.04 -4.88 1.99
C THR A 19 9.92 -5.80 1.49
N ALA A 20 8.98 -6.18 2.36
CA ALA A 20 7.84 -7.01 1.99
C ALA A 20 6.92 -6.30 0.98
N LEU A 21 6.63 -5.03 1.20
CA LEU A 21 5.82 -4.23 0.27
C LEU A 21 6.51 -4.04 -1.09
N ALA A 22 7.82 -3.81 -1.12
CA ALA A 22 8.59 -3.69 -2.35
C ALA A 22 8.55 -4.98 -3.17
N ALA A 23 8.69 -6.14 -2.52
CA ALA A 23 8.60 -7.44 -3.17
C ALA A 23 7.20 -7.69 -3.77
N GLU A 24 6.13 -7.37 -3.05
CA GLU A 24 4.76 -7.50 -3.57
C GLU A 24 4.47 -6.51 -4.70
N ALA A 25 4.95 -5.27 -4.59
CA ALA A 25 4.82 -4.28 -5.66
C ALA A 25 5.50 -4.75 -6.95
N ALA A 26 6.72 -5.28 -6.86
CA ALA A 26 7.44 -5.86 -8.00
C ALA A 26 6.67 -7.04 -8.62
N ARG A 27 6.06 -7.89 -7.79
CA ARG A 27 5.24 -9.01 -8.27
C ARG A 27 4.03 -8.53 -9.07
N PHE A 28 3.29 -7.54 -8.58
CA PHE A 28 2.13 -6.98 -9.29
C PHE A 28 2.55 -6.18 -10.53
N ALA A 29 3.68 -5.47 -10.48
CA ALA A 29 4.25 -4.81 -11.66
C ALA A 29 4.62 -5.81 -12.75
N GLY A 30 5.22 -6.95 -12.36
CA GLY A 30 5.53 -8.06 -13.28
C GLY A 30 4.29 -8.67 -13.94
N LEU A 31 3.12 -8.62 -13.30
CA LEU A 31 1.84 -9.01 -13.88
C LEU A 31 1.24 -7.93 -14.82
N GLY A 32 1.89 -6.76 -14.93
CA GLY A 32 1.39 -5.63 -15.73
C GLY A 32 0.23 -4.88 -15.07
N TRP A 33 0.04 -5.03 -13.76
CA TRP A 33 -1.07 -4.43 -13.01
C TRP A 33 -0.73 -3.06 -12.39
N MET A 34 0.52 -2.64 -12.46
CA MET A 34 1.04 -1.39 -11.93
C MET A 34 1.87 -0.64 -12.96
N ARG A 35 1.28 -0.37 -14.12
CA ARG A 35 1.98 0.28 -15.23
C ARG A 35 2.31 1.73 -14.90
N GLY A 36 3.49 2.16 -15.31
CA GLY A 36 3.99 3.50 -15.03
C GLY A 36 4.13 3.70 -13.52
N THR A 37 3.46 4.72 -12.99
CA THR A 37 3.44 5.02 -11.55
C THR A 37 2.11 4.67 -10.89
N SER A 38 1.23 3.95 -11.60
CA SER A 38 -0.11 3.59 -11.12
C SER A 38 -0.08 2.54 -10.01
N GLY A 39 -1.16 2.47 -9.26
CA GLY A 39 -1.31 1.56 -8.13
C GLY A 39 -0.57 2.03 -6.88
N ASN A 40 -0.93 1.48 -5.76
CA ASN A 40 -0.29 1.74 -4.47
C ASN A 40 -0.58 0.61 -3.48
N LEU A 41 0.32 0.44 -2.53
CA LEU A 41 0.22 -0.59 -1.50
C LEU A 41 0.43 0.04 -0.13
N SER A 42 -0.18 -0.56 0.87
CA SER A 42 0.12 -0.22 2.26
C SER A 42 0.03 -1.43 3.17
N VAL A 43 0.71 -1.34 4.30
CA VAL A 43 0.60 -2.27 5.41
C VAL A 43 0.35 -1.50 6.70
N THR A 44 -0.50 -2.06 7.56
CA THR A 44 -0.76 -1.51 8.88
C THR A 44 0.42 -1.86 9.80
N LEU A 45 1.07 -0.84 10.34
CA LEU A 45 2.19 -0.97 11.26
C LEU A 45 1.73 -1.02 12.72
N ASP A 46 0.74 -0.21 13.05
CA ASP A 46 0.13 -0.14 14.37
C ASP A 46 -1.36 0.17 14.23
N ARG A 47 -2.15 -0.17 15.25
CA ARG A 47 -3.60 0.05 15.27
C ARG A 47 -4.05 1.08 16.30
N ASP A 48 -3.20 1.37 17.26
CA ASP A 48 -3.50 2.34 18.33
C ASP A 48 -2.21 3.06 18.79
N PRO A 49 -1.90 4.20 18.16
CA PRO A 49 -2.61 4.88 17.08
C PRO A 49 -2.46 4.15 15.72
N LEU A 50 -3.45 4.31 14.83
CA LEU A 50 -3.37 3.71 13.51
C LEU A 50 -2.25 4.35 12.68
N LEU A 51 -1.30 3.52 12.27
CA LEU A 51 -0.17 3.89 11.42
C LEU A 51 -0.03 2.89 10.27
N LEU A 52 0.19 3.41 9.08
CA LEU A 52 0.44 2.60 7.88
C LEU A 52 1.76 3.02 7.23
N ALA A 53 2.46 2.04 6.64
CA ALA A 53 3.47 2.32 5.62
C ALA A 53 2.77 2.27 4.26
N VAL A 54 2.84 3.34 3.49
CA VAL A 54 2.21 3.49 2.17
C VAL A 54 3.29 3.81 1.14
N THR A 55 3.15 3.28 -0.08
CA THR A 55 4.05 3.61 -1.19
C THR A 55 4.14 5.11 -1.42
N GLY A 56 5.36 5.60 -1.67
CA GLY A 56 5.61 6.96 -2.09
C GLY A 56 4.92 7.30 -3.42
N SER A 57 4.55 8.56 -3.58
CA SER A 57 3.87 9.06 -4.78
C SER A 57 4.82 9.13 -5.98
N GLY A 58 4.32 8.73 -7.15
CA GLY A 58 5.01 8.93 -8.43
C GLY A 58 6.18 7.97 -8.69
N LEU A 59 6.29 6.86 -7.95
CA LEU A 59 7.36 5.88 -8.10
C LEU A 59 6.93 4.69 -8.96
N ASP A 60 7.88 4.12 -9.73
CA ASP A 60 7.70 2.85 -10.42
C ASP A 60 7.63 1.70 -9.40
N LYS A 61 6.51 0.98 -9.38
CA LYS A 61 6.26 -0.09 -8.40
C LYS A 61 7.10 -1.35 -8.66
N GLY A 62 7.71 -1.47 -9.84
CA GLY A 62 8.63 -2.54 -10.16
C GLY A 62 10.04 -2.37 -9.57
N GLU A 63 10.38 -1.17 -9.13
CA GLU A 63 11.73 -0.77 -8.72
C GLU A 63 11.81 -0.24 -7.29
N LEU A 64 10.77 -0.46 -6.47
CA LEU A 64 10.74 0.03 -5.09
C LEU A 64 11.78 -0.67 -4.21
N THR A 65 12.32 0.11 -3.28
CA THR A 65 13.17 -0.35 -2.18
C THR A 65 12.45 -0.20 -0.84
N SER A 66 13.03 -0.69 0.24
CA SER A 66 12.49 -0.50 1.60
C SER A 66 12.38 0.97 2.03
N GLU A 67 13.07 1.89 1.34
CA GLU A 67 13.08 3.32 1.64
C GLU A 67 11.96 4.11 0.93
N ASP A 68 11.24 3.48 0.00
CA ASP A 68 10.26 4.15 -0.86
C ASP A 68 8.84 4.18 -0.28
N PHE A 69 8.74 4.04 1.03
CA PHE A 69 7.48 4.05 1.78
C PHE A 69 7.42 5.19 2.76
N VAL A 70 6.22 5.73 2.94
CA VAL A 70 5.94 6.84 3.84
C VAL A 70 5.02 6.38 4.95
N ILE A 71 5.33 6.73 6.20
CA ILE A 71 4.44 6.46 7.31
C ILE A 71 3.36 7.52 7.35
N VAL A 72 2.11 7.07 7.39
CA VAL A 72 0.93 7.93 7.48
C VAL A 72 0.07 7.54 8.67
N ASP A 73 -0.67 8.52 9.15
CA ASP A 73 -1.62 8.37 10.25
C ASP A 73 -3.00 7.89 9.78
N ARG A 74 -3.97 7.89 10.68
CA ARG A 74 -5.36 7.48 10.44
C ARG A 74 -6.11 8.34 9.41
N GLU A 75 -5.63 9.54 9.11
CA GLU A 75 -6.15 10.46 8.10
C GLU A 75 -5.43 10.30 6.76
N GLY A 76 -4.31 9.55 6.73
CA GLY A 76 -3.45 9.38 5.58
C GLY A 76 -2.41 10.49 5.43
N GLU A 77 -2.23 11.29 6.48
CA GLU A 77 -1.24 12.36 6.52
C GLU A 77 0.13 11.81 6.97
N ARG A 78 1.20 12.38 6.41
CA ARG A 78 2.55 11.96 6.73
C ARG A 78 2.87 12.20 8.21
N VAL A 79 3.41 11.19 8.86
CA VAL A 79 3.97 11.31 10.20
C VAL A 79 5.41 11.82 10.11
N GLU A 80 5.67 13.01 10.65
CA GLU A 80 6.97 13.65 10.62
C GLU A 80 8.05 12.83 11.34
N GLY A 81 9.27 12.88 10.80
CA GLY A 81 10.46 12.29 11.41
C GLY A 81 10.61 10.78 11.19
N ARG A 82 9.79 10.14 10.32
CA ARG A 82 9.88 8.71 10.08
C ARG A 82 9.56 8.29 8.65
N GLY A 83 10.35 7.30 8.22
CA GLY A 83 10.17 6.57 6.97
C GLY A 83 10.36 7.43 5.73
N GLY A 84 10.94 6.83 4.72
CA GLY A 84 11.08 7.38 3.39
C GLY A 84 11.98 8.60 3.25
N SER A 85 12.80 8.59 2.26
CA SER A 85 13.73 9.63 1.86
C SER A 85 13.00 10.86 1.29
N GLY A 86 12.14 11.53 2.06
CA GLY A 86 11.47 12.76 1.65
C GLY A 86 10.34 12.61 0.64
N HIS A 87 9.91 11.39 0.31
CA HIS A 87 8.76 11.15 -0.57
C HIS A 87 7.47 11.68 0.05
N ARG A 88 6.58 12.17 -0.80
CA ARG A 88 5.19 12.41 -0.42
C ARG A 88 4.43 11.07 -0.43
N PRO A 89 3.48 10.86 0.48
CA PRO A 89 2.62 9.68 0.42
C PRO A 89 1.83 9.65 -0.88
N SER A 90 1.39 8.45 -1.28
CA SER A 90 0.43 8.30 -2.37
C SER A 90 -0.77 9.24 -2.17
N ALA A 91 -1.31 9.79 -3.25
CA ALA A 91 -2.52 10.61 -3.21
C ALA A 91 -3.74 9.84 -2.62
N GLU A 92 -3.69 8.51 -2.62
CA GLU A 92 -4.74 7.64 -2.08
C GLU A 92 -4.44 7.12 -0.66
N ALA A 93 -3.43 7.67 0.02
CA ALA A 93 -3.07 7.26 1.38
C ALA A 93 -4.26 7.39 2.36
N GLY A 94 -5.08 8.45 2.22
CA GLY A 94 -6.30 8.61 3.01
C GLY A 94 -7.34 7.51 2.77
N LEU A 95 -7.45 7.00 1.53
CA LEU A 95 -8.32 5.86 1.21
C LEU A 95 -7.82 4.58 1.89
N HIS A 96 -6.50 4.31 1.82
CA HIS A 96 -5.88 3.18 2.51
C HIS A 96 -6.11 3.23 4.02
N ALA A 97 -5.87 4.39 4.64
CA ALA A 97 -6.12 4.60 6.07
C ALA A 97 -7.61 4.37 6.43
N ARG A 98 -8.52 4.85 5.59
CA ARG A 98 -9.97 4.64 5.79
C ARG A 98 -10.34 3.16 5.71
N ILE A 99 -9.83 2.42 4.72
CA ILE A 99 -10.09 0.98 4.57
C ILE A 99 -9.55 0.24 5.79
N ALA A 100 -8.29 0.46 6.17
CA ALA A 100 -7.69 -0.18 7.34
C ALA A 100 -8.50 0.07 8.63
N ARG A 101 -8.95 1.32 8.83
CA ARG A 101 -9.74 1.72 10.00
C ARG A 101 -11.12 1.05 10.05
N VAL A 102 -11.81 0.95 8.92
CA VAL A 102 -13.19 0.44 8.86
C VAL A 102 -13.22 -1.09 8.86
N THR A 103 -12.28 -1.73 8.18
CA THR A 103 -12.29 -3.18 7.99
C THR A 103 -11.35 -3.95 8.91
N GLY A 104 -10.40 -3.26 9.55
CA GLY A 104 -9.31 -3.90 10.28
C GLY A 104 -8.26 -4.56 9.38
N ALA A 105 -8.24 -4.25 8.09
CA ALA A 105 -7.28 -4.82 7.14
C ALA A 105 -5.82 -4.61 7.59
N GLY A 106 -5.00 -5.65 7.49
CA GLY A 106 -3.57 -5.58 7.76
C GLY A 106 -2.77 -5.01 6.59
N ALA A 107 -3.32 -5.10 5.37
CA ALA A 107 -2.72 -4.53 4.16
C ALA A 107 -3.84 -4.10 3.20
N VAL A 108 -3.53 -3.13 2.35
CA VAL A 108 -4.41 -2.66 1.27
C VAL A 108 -3.58 -2.61 -0.01
N VAL A 109 -4.11 -3.22 -1.06
CA VAL A 109 -3.45 -3.29 -2.38
C VAL A 109 -4.40 -2.71 -3.42
N HIS A 110 -3.97 -1.64 -4.10
CA HIS A 110 -4.65 -1.04 -5.22
C HIS A 110 -3.87 -1.31 -6.50
N VAL A 111 -4.48 -2.02 -7.43
CA VAL A 111 -3.88 -2.40 -8.72
C VAL A 111 -4.79 -2.01 -9.87
N HIS A 112 -4.19 -1.81 -11.05
CA HIS A 112 -4.88 -1.52 -12.30
C HIS A 112 -4.78 -2.75 -13.23
N ALA A 113 -5.44 -3.85 -12.86
CA ALA A 113 -5.53 -5.03 -13.71
C ALA A 113 -6.29 -4.69 -15.01
N LEU A 114 -5.71 -4.99 -16.18
CA LEU A 114 -6.28 -4.61 -17.46
C LEU A 114 -7.73 -5.08 -17.62
N ALA A 115 -8.02 -6.31 -17.20
CA ALA A 115 -9.39 -6.83 -17.26
C ALA A 115 -10.39 -6.00 -16.44
N ALA A 116 -9.98 -5.52 -15.26
CA ALA A 116 -10.84 -4.68 -14.42
C ALA A 116 -11.05 -3.30 -15.04
N VAL A 117 -9.98 -2.71 -15.63
CA VAL A 117 -10.08 -1.41 -16.32
C VAL A 117 -11.00 -1.51 -17.54
N VAL A 118 -10.86 -2.56 -18.34
CA VAL A 118 -11.73 -2.82 -19.51
C VAL A 118 -13.18 -3.04 -19.06
N ALA A 119 -13.40 -3.81 -18.00
CA ALA A 119 -14.75 -4.03 -17.46
C ALA A 119 -15.39 -2.72 -16.99
N ALA A 120 -14.66 -1.88 -16.25
CA ALA A 120 -15.16 -0.59 -15.79
C ALA A 120 -15.49 0.36 -16.95
N HIS A 121 -14.73 0.29 -18.05
CA HIS A 121 -15.02 1.07 -19.25
C HIS A 121 -16.28 0.60 -19.99
N HIS A 122 -16.46 -0.73 -20.10
CA HIS A 122 -17.63 -1.32 -20.77
C HIS A 122 -18.93 -1.23 -19.97
N TRP A 123 -18.82 -1.30 -18.65
CA TRP A 123 -19.97 -1.29 -17.74
C TRP A 123 -19.80 -0.20 -16.67
N PRO A 124 -19.93 1.08 -17.03
CA PRO A 124 -19.72 2.20 -16.11
C PRO A 124 -20.70 2.21 -14.92
N GLU A 125 -21.89 1.60 -15.09
CA GLU A 125 -22.88 1.43 -14.02
C GLU A 125 -22.50 0.33 -13.00
N GLY A 126 -21.41 -0.36 -13.26
CA GLY A 126 -20.90 -1.45 -12.44
C GLY A 126 -21.24 -2.84 -12.96
N VAL A 127 -20.47 -3.82 -12.53
CA VAL A 127 -20.64 -5.23 -12.86
C VAL A 127 -20.49 -6.07 -11.60
N ARG A 128 -21.37 -7.05 -11.43
CA ARG A 128 -21.25 -8.02 -10.34
C ARG A 128 -20.68 -9.33 -10.87
N LEU A 129 -19.46 -9.65 -10.48
CA LEU A 129 -18.81 -10.91 -10.80
C LEU A 129 -19.04 -11.93 -9.67
N ARG A 130 -19.48 -13.13 -10.01
CA ARG A 130 -19.47 -14.28 -9.10
C ARG A 130 -18.16 -15.03 -9.32
N VAL A 131 -17.26 -14.96 -8.36
CA VAL A 131 -16.05 -15.77 -8.36
C VAL A 131 -16.40 -17.12 -7.74
N HIS A 132 -16.35 -18.19 -8.55
CA HIS A 132 -16.40 -19.53 -8.02
C HIS A 132 -14.99 -19.88 -7.53
N SER A 133 -14.78 -19.92 -6.23
CA SER A 133 -13.55 -20.45 -5.67
C SER A 133 -13.48 -21.95 -6.01
N ARG A 134 -12.65 -22.33 -6.97
CA ARG A 134 -12.18 -23.71 -7.03
C ARG A 134 -11.14 -23.82 -5.92
N THR A 135 -11.53 -24.44 -4.82
CA THR A 135 -10.57 -24.94 -3.83
C THR A 135 -9.63 -25.88 -4.56
N CYS A 136 -8.40 -25.46 -4.81
CA CYS A 136 -7.33 -26.40 -5.14
C CYS A 136 -7.13 -27.30 -3.92
N ARG A 137 -7.44 -28.58 -4.08
CA ARG A 137 -7.05 -29.65 -3.15
C ARG A 137 -5.58 -30.00 -3.42
#